data_3b01e7f89d5a73161c674a0717aedf25
#
_entry.id   3b01e7f89d5a73161c674a0717aedf25
#
_cell.length_a   1.000
_cell.length_b   1.000
_cell.length_c   1.000
_cell.angle_alpha   90.00
_cell.angle_beta   90.00
_cell.angle_gamma   90.00
#
_symmetry.space_group_name_H-M   'P 1'
#
loop_
_entity.id
_entity.type
_entity.pdbx_description
1 polymer ?
#
loop_
_entity_poly.entity_id
_entity_poly.type
_entity_poly.pdbx_seq_one_letter_code
_entity_poly.pdbx_strand_id
1 'polypeptide(L)'
;MIQLPPMKIAQGEPFGYDFTVQGQSWVGYTGTATFKRSLKSVTGSYWWLTAEQEPIVTVNVTADSTGLIQIGLTAAQTADFPALDRQGYFRQAVCEVSMTNGTDVQKFQARVLVAADA
;
A
#
# COMPACT_ATOMS: atom_id res chain seq x y z
N MET A 1 -11.07 3.56 -9.07
CA MET A 1 -9.82 3.56 -8.28
C MET A 1 -8.64 3.56 -9.24
N ILE A 2 -7.68 4.41 -9.00
CA ILE A 2 -6.53 4.56 -9.87
C ILE A 2 -5.46 3.53 -9.45
N GLN A 3 -4.93 2.80 -10.43
CA GLN A 3 -3.87 1.83 -10.19
C GLN A 3 -2.50 2.50 -10.26
N LEU A 4 -1.69 2.24 -9.25
CA LEU A 4 -0.31 2.70 -9.19
C LEU A 4 0.65 1.56 -9.56
N PRO A 5 1.89 1.89 -9.97
CA PRO A 5 2.92 0.87 -10.13
C PRO A 5 3.12 0.06 -8.85
N PRO A 6 3.52 -1.21 -8.96
CA PRO A 6 3.72 -2.05 -7.78
C PRO A 6 4.76 -1.48 -6.83
N MET A 7 4.51 -1.68 -5.54
CA MET A 7 5.45 -1.33 -4.47
C MET A 7 6.25 -2.57 -4.10
N LYS A 8 7.53 -2.39 -3.80
CA LYS A 8 8.40 -3.48 -3.34
C LYS A 8 8.88 -3.14 -1.93
N ILE A 9 8.51 -3.98 -0.99
CA ILE A 9 8.86 -3.79 0.42
C ILE A 9 9.79 -4.92 0.84
N ALA A 10 10.92 -4.56 1.46
CA ALA A 10 11.81 -5.51 2.09
C ALA A 10 11.54 -5.51 3.59
N GLN A 11 11.27 -6.69 4.16
CA GLN A 11 11.02 -6.82 5.60
C GLN A 11 12.18 -6.29 6.41
N GLY A 12 11.88 -5.52 7.45
CA GLY A 12 12.89 -5.00 8.36
C GLY A 12 13.66 -3.81 7.84
N GLU A 13 13.37 -3.31 6.65
CA GLU A 13 14.01 -2.13 6.08
C GLU A 13 13.02 -0.98 5.92
N PRO A 14 13.45 0.27 6.10
CA PRO A 14 12.58 1.41 5.83
C PRO A 14 12.12 1.41 4.36
N PHE A 15 10.90 1.86 4.14
CA PHE A 15 10.31 1.90 2.81
C PHE A 15 9.82 3.32 2.50
N GLY A 16 10.06 3.77 1.27
CA GLY A 16 9.54 5.02 0.76
C GLY A 16 8.97 4.85 -0.62
N TYR A 17 7.86 5.52 -0.91
CA TYR A 17 7.21 5.45 -2.21
C TYR A 17 6.56 6.80 -2.49
N ASP A 18 6.91 7.38 -3.62
CA ASP A 18 6.41 8.68 -4.02
C ASP A 18 5.70 8.58 -5.36
N PHE A 19 4.61 9.32 -5.51
CA PHE A 19 3.99 9.48 -6.82
C PHE A 19 3.34 10.85 -6.91
N THR A 20 3.18 11.33 -8.14
CA THR A 20 2.62 12.65 -8.42
C THR A 20 1.38 12.51 -9.28
N VAL A 21 0.31 13.21 -8.90
CA VAL A 21 -0.90 13.33 -9.70
C VAL A 21 -0.84 14.68 -10.40
N GLN A 22 -0.67 14.66 -11.71
CA GLN A 22 -0.50 15.87 -12.49
C GLN A 22 -1.78 16.72 -12.49
N GLY A 23 -1.60 18.03 -12.31
CA GLY A 23 -2.73 18.94 -12.29
C GLY A 23 -3.50 18.98 -10.98
N GLN A 24 -3.06 18.23 -9.97
CA GLN A 24 -3.71 18.14 -8.67
C GLN A 24 -2.93 18.93 -7.62
N SER A 25 -3.63 19.67 -6.78
CA SER A 25 -3.07 20.23 -5.55
C SER A 25 -3.73 19.53 -4.37
N TRP A 26 -2.91 19.08 -3.43
CA TRP A 26 -3.40 18.40 -2.23
C TRP A 26 -3.55 19.34 -1.03
N VAL A 27 -3.49 20.63 -1.27
CA VAL A 27 -3.72 21.63 -0.20
C VAL A 27 -5.14 21.45 0.35
N GLY A 28 -5.25 21.30 1.67
CA GLY A 28 -6.54 21.06 2.32
C GLY A 28 -6.96 19.59 2.37
N TYR A 29 -6.19 18.71 1.76
CA TYR A 29 -6.45 17.26 1.82
C TYR A 29 -5.67 16.62 2.96
N THR A 30 -6.26 15.57 3.52
CA THR A 30 -5.57 14.62 4.38
C THR A 30 -5.61 13.26 3.74
N GLY A 31 -4.61 12.45 3.99
CA GLY A 31 -4.53 11.14 3.36
C GLY A 31 -3.95 10.07 4.25
N THR A 32 -4.38 8.85 3.98
CA THR A 32 -3.87 7.65 4.65
C THR A 32 -3.51 6.59 3.61
N ALA A 33 -2.48 5.82 3.92
CA ALA A 33 -2.13 4.62 3.17
C ALA A 33 -2.36 3.43 4.08
N THR A 34 -3.25 2.54 3.67
CA THR A 34 -3.57 1.31 4.41
C THR A 34 -2.99 0.13 3.65
N PHE A 35 -2.12 -0.62 4.30
CA PHE A 35 -1.53 -1.83 3.74
C PHE A 35 -2.30 -3.01 4.30
N LYS A 36 -2.83 -3.84 3.40
CA LYS A 36 -3.67 -4.98 3.75
C LYS A 36 -3.04 -6.25 3.22
N ARG A 37 -3.17 -7.33 3.98
CA ARG A 37 -2.77 -8.65 3.50
C ARG A 37 -3.75 -9.12 2.43
N SER A 38 -3.22 -9.52 1.29
CA SER A 38 -4.04 -10.17 0.27
C SER A 38 -4.16 -11.66 0.61
N LEU A 39 -5.39 -12.14 0.69
CA LEU A 39 -5.67 -13.54 0.97
C LEU A 39 -5.71 -14.38 -0.30
N LYS A 40 -5.01 -13.98 -1.34
CA LYS A 40 -5.01 -14.68 -2.60
C LYS A 40 -4.38 -16.06 -2.45
N SER A 41 -5.15 -17.11 -2.71
CA SER A 41 -4.68 -18.47 -2.66
C SER A 41 -3.82 -18.78 -3.87
N VAL A 42 -2.85 -19.67 -3.69
CA VAL A 42 -2.02 -20.22 -4.77
C VAL A 42 -2.83 -21.05 -5.76
N THR A 43 -3.99 -21.54 -5.41
CA THR A 43 -4.81 -22.36 -6.29
C THR A 43 -5.60 -21.54 -7.32
N GLY A 44 -5.57 -20.21 -7.20
CA GLY A 44 -6.27 -19.34 -8.15
C GLY A 44 -7.77 -19.25 -7.97
N SER A 45 -8.32 -19.85 -6.94
CA SER A 45 -9.72 -19.69 -6.60
C SER A 45 -9.95 -18.29 -6.00
N TYR A 46 -11.06 -17.65 -6.34
CA TYR A 46 -11.22 -16.20 -6.06
C TYR A 46 -12.38 -15.84 -5.14
N TRP A 47 -13.11 -16.82 -4.69
CA TRP A 47 -14.31 -16.54 -3.88
C TRP A 47 -13.97 -15.83 -2.56
N TRP A 48 -12.78 -16.05 -2.02
CA TRP A 48 -12.36 -15.36 -0.80
C TRP A 48 -11.80 -13.96 -1.05
N LEU A 49 -11.62 -13.55 -2.30
CA LEU A 49 -11.16 -12.19 -2.59
C LEU A 49 -12.19 -11.13 -2.17
N THR A 50 -13.41 -11.57 -1.94
CA THR A 50 -14.42 -10.72 -1.32
C THR A 50 -14.34 -10.76 0.19
N ALA A 51 -13.58 -11.69 0.75
CA ALA A 51 -13.34 -11.75 2.17
C ALA A 51 -12.49 -10.56 2.61
N GLU A 52 -12.63 -10.21 3.86
CA GLU A 52 -11.91 -9.09 4.42
C GLU A 52 -10.40 -9.27 4.31
N GLN A 53 -9.75 -8.27 3.76
CA GLN A 53 -8.30 -8.19 3.77
C GLN A 53 -7.89 -7.67 5.15
N GLU A 54 -7.04 -8.43 5.83
CA GLU A 54 -6.57 -8.02 7.14
C GLU A 54 -5.62 -6.82 7.01
N PRO A 55 -5.89 -5.71 7.71
CA PRO A 55 -4.95 -4.59 7.70
C PRO A 55 -3.64 -4.98 8.39
N ILE A 56 -2.53 -4.59 7.79
CA ILE A 56 -1.20 -4.77 8.36
C ILE A 56 -0.79 -3.51 9.08
N VAL A 57 -0.89 -2.37 8.41
CA VAL A 57 -0.52 -1.07 8.96
C VAL A 57 -1.25 0.02 8.20
N THR A 58 -1.59 1.08 8.90
CA THR A 58 -2.13 2.31 8.31
C THR A 58 -1.23 3.47 8.73
N VAL A 59 -0.82 4.27 7.77
CA VAL A 59 0.04 5.43 8.02
C VAL A 59 -0.56 6.66 7.35
N ASN A 60 -0.23 7.83 7.86
CA ASN A 60 -0.58 9.08 7.22
C ASN A 60 0.39 9.33 6.07
N VAL A 61 -0.11 9.86 4.97
CA VAL A 61 0.74 10.24 3.84
C VAL A 61 1.04 11.73 3.90
N THR A 62 2.16 12.13 3.31
CA THR A 62 2.53 13.51 3.12
C THR A 62 2.19 13.90 1.68
N ALA A 63 1.58 15.06 1.50
CA ALA A 63 1.18 15.51 0.18
C ALA A 63 1.33 17.03 0.08
N ASP A 64 1.53 17.54 -1.12
CA ASP A 64 1.78 18.96 -1.32
C ASP A 64 0.98 19.57 -2.49
N SER A 65 1.20 20.86 -2.73
CA SER A 65 0.49 21.60 -3.76
C SER A 65 0.89 21.22 -5.18
N THR A 66 1.98 20.49 -5.36
CA THR A 66 2.44 20.05 -6.69
C THR A 66 1.80 18.75 -7.13
N GLY A 67 0.98 18.14 -6.29
CA GLY A 67 0.36 16.85 -6.56
C GLY A 67 1.19 15.66 -6.07
N LEU A 68 2.29 15.89 -5.41
CA LEU A 68 3.15 14.84 -4.87
C LEU A 68 2.51 14.21 -3.63
N ILE A 69 2.52 12.88 -3.58
CA ILE A 69 2.14 12.09 -2.42
C ILE A 69 3.34 11.23 -2.03
N GLN A 70 3.69 11.24 -0.76
CA GLN A 70 4.81 10.47 -0.22
C GLN A 70 4.32 9.53 0.87
N ILE A 71 4.67 8.26 0.76
CA ILE A 71 4.32 7.22 1.70
C ILE A 71 5.62 6.69 2.30
N GLY A 72 5.68 6.57 3.62
CA GLY A 72 6.85 6.04 4.30
C GLY A 72 6.47 5.02 5.37
N LEU A 73 7.27 3.96 5.47
CA LEU A 73 7.16 2.96 6.52
C LEU A 73 8.49 2.84 7.24
N THR A 74 8.42 2.63 8.53
CA THR A 74 9.63 2.36 9.33
C THR A 74 10.04 0.89 9.18
N ALA A 75 11.29 0.59 9.57
CA ALA A 75 11.77 -0.79 9.58
C ALA A 75 10.90 -1.71 10.43
N ALA A 76 10.42 -1.22 11.58
CA ALA A 76 9.54 -2.00 12.44
C ALA A 76 8.19 -2.30 11.76
N GLN A 77 7.65 -1.34 11.02
CA GLN A 77 6.40 -1.52 10.30
C GLN A 77 6.54 -2.53 9.15
N THR A 78 7.63 -2.48 8.40
CA THR A 78 7.85 -3.44 7.30
C THR A 78 8.10 -4.86 7.81
N ALA A 79 8.62 -5.01 9.01
CA ALA A 79 8.85 -6.32 9.61
C ALA A 79 7.54 -7.09 9.84
N ASP A 80 6.41 -6.41 9.96
CA ASP A 80 5.11 -7.03 10.18
C ASP A 80 4.46 -7.55 8.90
N PHE A 81 5.05 -7.28 7.74
CA PHE A 81 4.50 -7.75 6.46
C PHE A 81 4.74 -9.25 6.29
N PRO A 82 3.81 -9.95 5.60
CA PRO A 82 3.96 -11.38 5.37
C PRO A 82 5.18 -11.66 4.48
N ALA A 83 5.99 -12.62 4.89
CA ALA A 83 7.16 -13.05 4.15
C ALA A 83 6.79 -14.01 3.01
N LEU A 84 7.73 -14.25 2.10
CA LEU A 84 7.71 -15.37 1.21
C LEU A 84 7.49 -16.66 2.00
N ASP A 85 6.63 -17.54 1.50
CA ASP A 85 6.52 -18.84 2.11
C ASP A 85 7.68 -19.74 1.64
N ARG A 86 7.77 -20.95 2.25
CA ARG A 86 8.87 -21.86 1.99
C ARG A 86 8.87 -22.44 0.59
N GLN A 87 7.78 -22.28 -0.14
CA GLN A 87 7.65 -22.77 -1.51
C GLN A 87 7.96 -21.70 -2.55
N GLY A 88 8.40 -20.53 -2.10
CA GLY A 88 8.76 -19.43 -2.99
C GLY A 88 7.58 -18.63 -3.48
N TYR A 89 6.41 -18.79 -2.92
CA TYR A 89 5.26 -17.97 -3.26
C TYR A 89 5.34 -16.64 -2.54
N PHE A 90 5.20 -15.55 -3.30
CA PHE A 90 5.09 -14.25 -2.71
C PHE A 90 3.71 -14.09 -2.11
N ARG A 91 3.65 -13.81 -0.83
CA ARG A 91 2.42 -13.31 -0.27
C ARG A 91 2.31 -11.85 -0.67
N GLN A 92 1.25 -11.57 -1.38
CA GLN A 92 1.00 -10.21 -1.85
C GLN A 92 0.24 -9.45 -0.80
N ALA A 93 0.59 -8.20 -0.68
CA ALA A 93 -0.23 -7.23 0.04
C ALA A 93 -0.77 -6.22 -0.96
N VAL A 94 -1.71 -5.42 -0.51
CA VAL A 94 -2.30 -4.35 -1.30
C VAL A 94 -2.22 -3.08 -0.48
N CYS A 95 -1.81 -1.98 -1.12
CA CYS A 95 -1.85 -0.66 -0.52
C CYS A 95 -3.01 0.12 -1.10
N GLU A 96 -3.85 0.67 -0.24
CA GLU A 96 -4.90 1.59 -0.62
C GLU A 96 -4.58 2.96 -0.06
N VAL A 97 -4.49 3.96 -0.94
CA VAL A 97 -4.29 5.35 -0.53
C VAL A 97 -5.61 6.08 -0.69
N SER A 98 -6.03 6.77 0.35
CA SER A 98 -7.24 7.58 0.32
C SER A 98 -6.90 9.02 0.67
N MET A 99 -7.25 9.94 -0.23
CA MET A 99 -7.07 11.37 -0.04
C MET A 99 -8.44 12.04 0.03
N THR A 100 -8.66 12.85 1.04
CA THR A 100 -9.95 13.53 1.19
C THR A 100 -9.76 14.95 1.74
N ASN A 101 -10.62 15.87 1.28
CA ASN A 101 -10.74 17.20 1.86
C ASN A 101 -12.05 17.38 2.63
N GLY A 102 -12.77 16.29 2.88
CA GLY A 102 -14.08 16.30 3.53
C GLY A 102 -15.24 16.26 2.54
N THR A 103 -15.04 16.68 1.31
CA THR A 103 -16.06 16.68 0.25
C THR A 103 -15.65 15.75 -0.89
N ASP A 104 -14.40 15.87 -1.35
CA ASP A 104 -13.85 15.06 -2.41
C ASP A 104 -13.05 13.91 -1.80
N VAL A 105 -13.15 12.73 -2.40
CA VAL A 105 -12.38 11.55 -2.01
C VAL A 105 -11.75 10.97 -3.26
N GLN A 106 -10.43 10.82 -3.25
CA GLN A 106 -9.70 10.16 -4.32
C GLN A 106 -8.96 8.95 -3.77
N LYS A 107 -9.07 7.83 -4.45
CA LYS A 107 -8.48 6.56 -4.01
C LYS A 107 -7.54 6.00 -5.06
N PHE A 108 -6.44 5.48 -4.56
CA PHE A 108 -5.40 4.84 -5.36
C PHE A 108 -5.13 3.46 -4.78
N GLN A 109 -4.67 2.55 -5.61
CA GLN A 109 -4.36 1.19 -5.18
C GLN A 109 -3.07 0.73 -5.84
N ALA A 110 -2.24 0.04 -5.08
CA ALA A 110 -1.03 -0.58 -5.59
C ALA A 110 -0.89 -1.99 -5.05
N ARG A 111 -0.38 -2.88 -5.89
CA ARG A 111 0.05 -4.20 -5.46
C ARG A 111 1.35 -4.05 -4.68
N VAL A 112 1.48 -4.79 -3.60
CA VAL A 112 2.68 -4.78 -2.76
C VAL A 112 3.34 -6.14 -2.82
N LEU A 113 4.60 -6.16 -3.25
CA LEU A 113 5.43 -7.37 -3.28
C LEU A 113 6.37 -7.30 -2.08
N VAL A 114 6.36 -8.34 -1.26
CA VAL A 114 7.14 -8.36 -0.03
C VAL A 114 8.30 -9.33 -0.19
N ALA A 115 9.51 -8.82 -0.02
CA ALA A 115 10.71 -9.63 0.02
C ALA A 115 11.06 -9.97 1.47
N ALA A 116 11.42 -11.21 1.71
CA ALA A 116 11.89 -11.62 3.04
C ALA A 116 13.20 -10.94 3.36
N ASP A 117 13.41 -10.70 4.65
CA ASP A 117 14.71 -10.26 5.14
C ASP A 117 15.72 -11.37 4.89
N ALA A 118 16.84 -10.99 4.31
CA ALA A 118 17.90 -11.94 3.96
C ALA A 118 18.71 -12.38 5.18
#